data_1091a660aa68ca9986bd0ad4d741bd01
#
_entry.id   1091a660aa68ca9986bd0ad4d741bd01
#
_cell.length_a   1.000
_cell.length_b   1.000
_cell.length_c   1.000
_cell.angle_alpha   90.00
_cell.angle_beta   90.00
_cell.angle_gamma   90.00
#
_symmetry.space_group_name_H-M   'P 1'
#
loop_
_entity.id
_entity.type
_entity.pdbx_description
1 polymer ?
#
loop_
_entity_poly.entity_id
_entity_poly.type
_entity_poly.pdbx_seq_one_letter_code
_entity_poly.pdbx_strand_id
1 'polypeptide(L)'
;MSSTALLLSGGVDSSVAMVRLLEQGIRPDLFYIRIGAKEEGYAGCPAEDDEVIVRILARKYDLPLEMIDLHREYWDHVVGYLLESVQRGLTPNPDMMCNRWIKFGAFDSYTGSTYDHIATGHYARKETIDGRDYLATAVDPVKDQTDFLAQITYPQLHKALFPIGDLPKERLRAIAEEHHLVTAHRDD
;
A
#
# COMPACT_ATOMS: atom_id res chain seq x y z
N MET A 1 20.45 7.07 8.30
CA MET A 1 19.77 6.06 7.43
C MET A 1 18.41 6.64 7.10
N SER A 2 17.97 6.50 5.86
CA SER A 2 16.65 6.98 5.44
C SER A 2 15.56 6.16 6.14
N SER A 3 14.56 6.84 6.72
CA SER A 3 13.43 6.20 7.40
C SER A 3 12.36 5.79 6.39
N THR A 4 11.85 4.56 6.52
CA THR A 4 10.86 4.02 5.58
C THR A 4 9.65 3.46 6.33
N ALA A 5 8.46 3.94 5.99
CA ALA A 5 7.20 3.34 6.38
C ALA A 5 6.74 2.39 5.27
N LEU A 6 6.23 1.21 5.62
CA LEU A 6 5.57 0.29 4.67
C LEU A 6 4.10 0.13 5.04
N LEU A 7 3.22 0.42 4.09
CA LEU A 7 1.80 0.15 4.21
C LEU A 7 1.54 -1.34 3.90
N LEU A 8 1.27 -2.12 4.94
CA LEU A 8 1.09 -3.57 4.89
C LEU A 8 -0.41 -3.90 4.97
N SER A 9 -0.99 -4.43 3.89
CA SER A 9 -2.44 -4.69 3.79
C SER A 9 -2.86 -6.10 4.20
N GLY A 10 -1.92 -7.01 4.47
CA GLY A 10 -2.22 -8.43 4.68
C GLY A 10 -2.31 -9.26 3.39
N GLY A 11 -2.20 -8.63 2.22
CA GLY A 11 -2.11 -9.32 0.93
C GLY A 11 -0.68 -9.75 0.59
N VAL A 12 -0.54 -10.65 -0.39
CA VAL A 12 0.76 -11.19 -0.82
C VAL A 12 1.70 -10.10 -1.35
N ASP A 13 1.18 -9.12 -2.10
CA ASP A 13 1.96 -8.07 -2.74
C ASP A 13 2.68 -7.17 -1.72
N SER A 14 1.96 -6.69 -0.72
CA SER A 14 2.55 -5.88 0.36
C SER A 14 3.50 -6.69 1.24
N SER A 15 3.23 -7.99 1.41
CA SER A 15 4.11 -8.90 2.16
C SER A 15 5.44 -9.12 1.44
N VAL A 16 5.41 -9.29 0.11
CA VAL A 16 6.64 -9.40 -0.69
C VAL A 16 7.37 -8.07 -0.78
N ALA A 17 6.65 -6.94 -0.83
CA ALA A 17 7.27 -5.62 -0.75
C ALA A 17 8.11 -5.46 0.54
N MET A 18 7.62 -5.98 1.68
CA MET A 18 8.38 -6.03 2.94
C MET A 18 9.68 -6.84 2.79
N VAL A 19 9.59 -8.03 2.23
CA VAL A 19 10.76 -8.91 2.02
C VAL A 19 11.79 -8.22 1.13
N ARG A 20 11.35 -7.62 0.02
CA ARG A 20 12.21 -6.89 -0.92
C ARG A 20 12.97 -5.73 -0.27
N LEU A 21 12.31 -4.99 0.63
CA LEU A 21 12.98 -3.93 1.40
C LEU A 21 14.05 -4.53 2.33
N LEU A 22 13.73 -5.61 3.03
CA LEU A 22 14.68 -6.29 3.91
C LEU A 22 15.90 -6.84 3.16
N GLU A 23 15.71 -7.41 1.97
CA GLU A 23 16.80 -7.87 1.08
C GLU A 23 17.74 -6.72 0.66
N GLN A 24 17.20 -5.51 0.54
CA GLN A 24 17.96 -4.29 0.27
C GLN A 24 18.61 -3.67 1.51
N GLY A 25 18.48 -4.31 2.68
CA GLY A 25 19.00 -3.80 3.96
C GLY A 25 18.15 -2.69 4.58
N ILE A 26 16.94 -2.44 4.05
CA ILE A 26 16.00 -1.47 4.59
C ILE A 26 15.06 -2.17 5.57
N ARG A 27 15.06 -1.76 6.84
CA ARG A 27 14.12 -2.25 7.86
C ARG A 27 12.98 -1.23 8.01
N PRO A 28 11.81 -1.46 7.40
CA PRO A 28 10.71 -0.51 7.48
C PRO A 28 9.96 -0.62 8.81
N ASP A 29 9.35 0.48 9.23
CA ASP A 29 8.24 0.44 10.18
C ASP A 29 6.96 0.07 9.42
N LEU A 30 6.20 -0.89 9.95
CA LEU A 30 5.01 -1.41 9.31
C LEU A 30 3.76 -0.67 9.79
N PHE A 31 2.87 -0.37 8.86
CA PHE A 31 1.61 0.29 9.15
C PHE A 31 0.45 -0.45 8.47
N TYR A 32 -0.59 -0.72 9.25
CA TYR A 32 -1.86 -1.19 8.73
C TYR A 32 -2.92 -0.10 8.87
N ILE A 33 -3.53 0.33 7.77
CA ILE A 33 -4.55 1.37 7.74
C ILE A 33 -5.93 0.72 7.82
N ARG A 34 -6.69 1.05 8.86
CA ARG A 34 -8.09 0.70 9.00
C ARG A 34 -8.94 1.75 8.32
N ILE A 35 -9.76 1.32 7.35
CA ILE A 35 -10.72 2.18 6.62
C ILE A 35 -12.16 1.72 6.79
N GLY A 36 -12.40 0.52 7.32
CA GLY A 36 -13.73 -0.02 7.58
C GLY A 36 -14.39 0.57 8.81
N ALA A 37 -15.71 0.67 8.81
CA ALA A 37 -16.47 1.03 10.00
C ALA A 37 -16.33 -0.07 11.07
N LYS A 38 -16.12 0.33 12.33
CA LYS A 38 -16.27 -0.55 13.50
C LYS A 38 -17.75 -0.72 13.83
N GLU A 39 -18.57 -1.15 12.88
CA GLU A 39 -19.96 -1.45 13.21
C GLU A 39 -20.04 -2.82 13.87
N GLU A 40 -20.54 -2.81 15.08
CA GLU A 40 -20.86 -3.99 15.88
C GLU A 40 -21.78 -4.91 15.07
N GLY A 41 -21.32 -6.12 14.73
CA GLY A 41 -22.19 -7.18 14.25
C GLY A 41 -21.86 -7.85 12.92
N TYR A 42 -20.88 -7.40 12.16
CA TYR A 42 -20.40 -8.14 10.98
C TYR A 42 -19.31 -9.14 11.40
N ALA A 43 -19.71 -10.28 11.94
CA ALA A 43 -18.82 -11.43 12.11
C ALA A 43 -18.34 -11.90 10.72
N GLY A 44 -16.99 -11.93 10.52
CA GLY A 44 -16.37 -12.39 9.28
C GLY A 44 -15.96 -11.26 8.33
N CYS A 45 -15.64 -10.06 8.83
CA CYS A 45 -15.04 -9.02 8.01
C CYS A 45 -13.61 -9.46 7.60
N PRO A 46 -13.27 -9.45 6.29
CA PRO A 46 -11.90 -9.76 5.81
C PRO A 46 -10.81 -8.94 6.51
N ALA A 47 -11.14 -7.76 7.02
CA ALA A 47 -10.22 -6.90 7.76
C ALA A 47 -9.70 -7.52 9.07
N GLU A 48 -10.46 -8.39 9.73
CA GLU A 48 -10.00 -9.08 10.95
C GLU A 48 -8.90 -10.10 10.62
N ASP A 49 -9.06 -10.83 9.52
CA ASP A 49 -8.07 -11.77 9.02
C ASP A 49 -6.79 -11.04 8.59
N ASP A 50 -6.93 -9.89 7.95
CA ASP A 50 -5.80 -9.06 7.52
C ASP A 50 -4.99 -8.56 8.72
N GLU A 51 -5.64 -8.11 9.80
CA GLU A 51 -4.96 -7.70 11.02
C GLU A 51 -4.16 -8.83 11.67
N VAL A 52 -4.70 -10.04 11.68
CA VAL A 52 -3.99 -11.22 12.18
C VAL A 52 -2.74 -11.48 11.35
N ILE A 53 -2.87 -11.44 10.03
CA ILE A 53 -1.76 -11.67 9.10
C ILE A 53 -0.65 -10.65 9.26
N VAL A 54 -0.97 -9.36 9.31
CA VAL A 54 0.07 -8.32 9.47
C VAL A 54 0.81 -8.43 10.79
N ARG A 55 0.13 -8.86 11.87
CA ARG A 55 0.78 -9.14 13.17
C ARG A 55 1.70 -10.36 13.11
N ILE A 56 1.32 -11.42 12.38
CA ILE A 56 2.16 -12.59 12.16
C ILE A 56 3.44 -12.20 11.41
N LEU A 57 3.30 -11.41 10.33
CA LEU A 57 4.43 -10.94 9.53
C LEU A 57 5.37 -10.04 10.34
N ALA A 58 4.83 -9.08 11.08
CA ALA A 58 5.61 -8.18 11.93
C ALA A 58 6.43 -8.96 12.96
N ARG A 59 5.82 -9.95 13.63
CA ARG A 59 6.52 -10.82 14.59
C ARG A 59 7.59 -11.71 13.93
N LYS A 60 7.27 -12.27 12.76
CA LYS A 60 8.20 -13.16 12.04
C LYS A 60 9.50 -12.44 11.67
N TYR A 61 9.42 -11.16 11.28
CA TYR A 61 10.57 -10.39 10.83
C TYR A 61 11.11 -9.41 11.88
N ASP A 62 10.53 -9.43 13.09
CA ASP A 62 10.91 -8.54 14.20
C ASP A 62 10.89 -7.07 13.74
N LEU A 63 9.75 -6.62 13.20
CA LEU A 63 9.53 -5.26 12.73
C LEU A 63 8.43 -4.57 13.55
N PRO A 64 8.60 -3.25 13.83
CA PRO A 64 7.54 -2.47 14.48
C PRO A 64 6.29 -2.47 13.62
N LEU A 65 5.11 -2.53 14.26
CA LEU A 65 3.82 -2.48 13.59
C LEU A 65 2.88 -1.55 14.32
N GLU A 66 2.32 -0.59 13.61
CA GLU A 66 1.27 0.30 14.10
C GLU A 66 -0.02 0.12 13.29
N MET A 67 -1.17 0.15 14.00
CA MET A 67 -2.51 0.14 13.40
C MET A 67 -3.07 1.55 13.43
N ILE A 68 -3.36 2.11 12.26
CA ILE A 68 -3.86 3.47 12.13
C ILE A 68 -5.32 3.44 11.67
N ASP A 69 -6.17 4.19 12.35
CA ASP A 69 -7.57 4.36 11.97
C ASP A 69 -7.72 5.64 11.13
N LEU A 70 -8.01 5.46 9.84
CA LEU A 70 -8.29 6.54 8.88
C LEU A 70 -9.68 6.40 8.27
N HIS A 71 -10.63 5.79 9.03
CA HIS A 71 -12.00 5.60 8.58
C HIS A 71 -12.67 6.92 8.18
N ARG A 72 -12.52 7.97 9.01
CA ARG A 72 -13.14 9.27 8.75
C ARG A 72 -12.59 9.90 7.48
N GLU A 73 -11.27 9.93 7.33
CA GLU A 73 -10.60 10.49 6.16
C GLU A 73 -10.97 9.72 4.88
N TYR A 74 -11.07 8.40 4.97
CA TYR A 74 -11.51 7.56 3.86
C TYR A 74 -12.96 7.88 3.48
N TRP A 75 -13.84 7.99 4.47
CA TRP A 75 -15.25 8.30 4.23
C TRP A 75 -15.42 9.69 3.58
N ASP A 76 -14.75 10.70 4.12
CA ASP A 76 -14.86 12.07 3.65
C ASP A 76 -14.28 12.25 2.22
N HIS A 77 -13.14 11.66 1.92
CA HIS A 77 -12.43 11.90 0.67
C HIS A 77 -12.67 10.86 -0.41
N VAL A 78 -12.87 9.58 -0.06
CA VAL A 78 -13.02 8.50 -1.05
C VAL A 78 -14.49 8.18 -1.27
N VAL A 79 -15.25 7.92 -0.20
CA VAL A 79 -16.66 7.58 -0.31
C VAL A 79 -17.47 8.81 -0.75
N GLY A 80 -17.17 9.99 -0.20
CA GLY A 80 -17.77 11.26 -0.61
C GLY A 80 -17.60 11.52 -2.11
N TYR A 81 -16.37 11.36 -2.62
CA TYR A 81 -16.07 11.46 -4.06
C TYR A 81 -16.86 10.43 -4.90
N LEU A 82 -16.93 9.18 -4.42
CA LEU A 82 -17.68 8.11 -5.08
C LEU A 82 -19.16 8.50 -5.24
N LEU A 83 -19.80 8.90 -4.13
CA LEU A 83 -21.22 9.27 -4.12
C LEU A 83 -21.50 10.48 -5.01
N GLU A 84 -20.72 11.54 -4.90
CA GLU A 84 -20.87 12.74 -5.73
C GLU A 84 -20.72 12.43 -7.23
N SER A 85 -19.72 11.61 -7.60
CA SER A 85 -19.47 11.24 -8.98
C SER A 85 -20.64 10.42 -9.58
N VAL A 86 -21.14 9.43 -8.83
CA VAL A 86 -22.29 8.62 -9.24
C VAL A 86 -23.56 9.46 -9.39
N GLN A 87 -23.82 10.41 -8.48
CA GLN A 87 -24.94 11.33 -8.59
C GLN A 87 -24.88 12.19 -9.87
N ARG A 88 -23.68 12.47 -10.35
CA ARG A 88 -23.45 13.22 -11.61
C ARG A 88 -23.45 12.31 -12.85
N GLY A 89 -23.71 11.01 -12.71
CA GLY A 89 -23.72 10.04 -13.81
C GLY A 89 -22.33 9.66 -14.31
N LEU A 90 -21.28 9.88 -13.51
CA LEU A 90 -19.91 9.51 -13.82
C LEU A 90 -19.58 8.13 -13.25
N THR A 91 -18.59 7.46 -13.82
CA THR A 91 -18.01 6.22 -13.29
C THR A 91 -16.72 6.57 -12.53
N PRO A 92 -16.74 6.66 -11.19
CA PRO A 92 -15.56 7.01 -10.41
C PRO A 92 -14.59 5.86 -10.27
N ASN A 93 -13.31 6.18 -10.00
CA ASN A 93 -12.32 5.22 -9.55
C ASN A 93 -11.89 5.58 -8.11
N PRO A 94 -12.46 4.92 -7.09
CA PRO A 94 -12.15 5.20 -5.69
C PRO A 94 -10.70 4.86 -5.31
N ASP A 95 -10.04 3.91 -6.00
CA ASP A 95 -8.67 3.52 -5.68
C ASP A 95 -7.67 4.65 -5.95
N MET A 96 -7.89 5.43 -7.02
CA MET A 96 -7.07 6.61 -7.30
C MET A 96 -7.15 7.63 -6.15
N MET A 97 -8.36 7.84 -5.62
CA MET A 97 -8.58 8.75 -4.49
C MET A 97 -8.00 8.19 -3.20
N CYS A 98 -8.14 6.88 -2.97
CA CYS A 98 -7.53 6.20 -1.83
C CYS A 98 -6.00 6.36 -1.84
N ASN A 99 -5.36 6.15 -2.98
CA ASN A 99 -3.91 6.34 -3.10
C ASN A 99 -3.51 7.78 -2.77
N ARG A 100 -4.19 8.77 -3.39
CA ARG A 100 -3.86 10.20 -3.22
C ARG A 100 -4.14 10.72 -1.81
N TRP A 101 -5.34 10.45 -1.29
CA TRP A 101 -5.83 11.12 -0.07
C TRP A 101 -5.58 10.32 1.20
N ILE A 102 -5.51 8.99 1.10
CA ILE A 102 -5.33 8.13 2.27
C ILE A 102 -3.89 7.64 2.37
N LYS A 103 -3.40 6.85 1.40
CA LYS A 103 -2.08 6.18 1.50
C LYS A 103 -0.91 7.16 1.46
N PHE A 104 -0.94 8.16 0.59
CA PHE A 104 0.12 9.17 0.46
C PHE A 104 -0.29 10.55 0.99
N GLY A 105 -1.50 10.72 1.52
CA GLY A 105 -2.03 11.96 2.06
C GLY A 105 -2.22 11.89 3.58
N ALA A 106 -3.38 11.40 4.02
CA ALA A 106 -3.71 11.35 5.44
C ALA A 106 -2.70 10.54 6.27
N PHE A 107 -2.17 9.43 5.73
CA PHE A 107 -1.12 8.67 6.39
C PHE A 107 0.15 9.49 6.63
N ASP A 108 0.66 10.20 5.60
CA ASP A 108 1.86 11.05 5.75
C ASP A 108 1.62 12.16 6.79
N SER A 109 0.42 12.76 6.77
CA SER A 109 0.03 13.76 7.77
C SER A 109 -0.08 13.18 9.19
N TYR A 110 -0.63 11.98 9.32
CA TYR A 110 -0.75 11.27 10.60
C TYR A 110 0.61 11.01 11.23
N THR A 111 1.58 10.57 10.44
CA THR A 111 2.95 10.34 10.91
C THR A 111 3.75 11.64 11.09
N GLY A 112 3.14 12.81 10.89
CA GLY A 112 3.81 14.10 10.93
C GLY A 112 4.91 14.25 9.88
N SER A 113 4.78 13.52 8.76
CA SER A 113 5.77 13.48 7.68
C SER A 113 7.18 13.07 8.13
N THR A 114 7.27 12.22 9.18
CA THR A 114 8.54 11.83 9.79
C THR A 114 9.34 10.83 8.96
N TYR A 115 8.69 10.16 8.00
CA TYR A 115 9.34 9.22 7.12
C TYR A 115 9.84 9.87 5.84
N ASP A 116 11.06 9.52 5.45
CA ASP A 116 11.63 9.92 4.16
C ASP A 116 10.92 9.22 3.00
N HIS A 117 10.48 7.96 3.25
CA HIS A 117 9.81 7.14 2.23
C HIS A 117 8.57 6.43 2.77
N ILE A 118 7.58 6.28 1.87
CA ILE A 118 6.36 5.50 2.07
C ILE A 118 6.34 4.40 1.01
N ALA A 119 6.53 3.16 1.43
CA ALA A 119 6.51 2.00 0.56
C ALA A 119 5.11 1.35 0.51
N THR A 120 4.76 0.84 -0.65
CA THR A 120 3.50 0.13 -0.88
C THR A 120 3.69 -1.08 -1.78
N GLY A 121 2.75 -2.03 -1.75
CA GLY A 121 2.71 -3.19 -2.64
C GLY A 121 2.10 -2.91 -4.01
N HIS A 122 2.26 -1.71 -4.59
CA HIS A 122 1.77 -1.43 -5.92
C HIS A 122 2.73 -1.94 -7.00
N TYR A 123 2.15 -2.48 -8.07
CA TYR A 123 2.85 -2.75 -9.31
C TYR A 123 3.01 -1.46 -10.11
N ALA A 124 4.04 -0.71 -9.78
CA ALA A 124 4.48 0.51 -10.43
C ALA A 124 5.98 0.68 -10.22
N ARG A 125 6.62 1.55 -10.99
CA ARG A 125 8.02 1.91 -10.79
C ARG A 125 8.17 3.41 -10.65
N LYS A 126 9.23 3.83 -9.97
CA LYS A 126 9.68 5.21 -9.94
C LYS A 126 11.05 5.28 -10.62
N GLU A 127 11.17 6.14 -11.62
CA GLU A 127 12.41 6.37 -12.33
C GLU A 127 12.85 7.82 -12.14
N THR A 128 14.14 8.02 -11.83
CA THR A 128 14.69 9.36 -11.67
C THR A 128 15.51 9.69 -12.92
N ILE A 129 15.07 10.70 -13.67
CA ILE A 129 15.72 11.18 -14.89
C ILE A 129 16.08 12.65 -14.68
N ASP A 130 17.35 13.00 -14.85
CA ASP A 130 17.86 14.35 -14.65
C ASP A 130 17.48 14.98 -13.29
N GLY A 131 17.45 14.15 -12.22
CA GLY A 131 17.12 14.57 -10.86
C GLY A 131 15.63 14.78 -10.59
N ARG A 132 14.76 14.39 -11.53
CA ARG A 132 13.31 14.44 -11.38
C ARG A 132 12.71 13.04 -11.39
N ASP A 133 11.78 12.79 -10.46
CA ASP A 133 11.08 11.52 -10.36
C ASP A 133 9.89 11.44 -11.32
N TYR A 134 9.75 10.28 -11.94
CA TYR A 134 8.65 9.94 -12.85
C TYR A 134 8.01 8.63 -12.39
N LEU A 135 6.70 8.58 -12.49
CA LEU A 135 5.96 7.34 -12.36
C LEU A 135 6.10 6.55 -13.65
N ALA A 136 6.54 5.30 -13.56
CA ALA A 136 6.75 4.41 -14.70
C ALA A 136 5.94 3.12 -14.52
N THR A 137 5.53 2.53 -15.65
CA THR A 137 4.77 1.27 -15.67
C THR A 137 5.55 0.13 -15.04
N ALA A 138 4.84 -0.81 -14.41
CA ALA A 138 5.44 -2.04 -13.90
C ALA A 138 6.01 -2.91 -15.03
N VAL A 139 6.86 -3.88 -14.66
CA VAL A 139 7.36 -4.89 -15.61
C VAL A 139 6.25 -5.86 -16.02
N ASP A 140 5.32 -6.17 -15.12
CA ASP A 140 4.16 -6.99 -15.43
C ASP A 140 3.03 -6.14 -16.02
N PRO A 141 2.74 -6.24 -17.34
CA PRO A 141 1.74 -5.39 -17.97
C PRO A 141 0.30 -5.76 -17.60
N VAL A 142 0.08 -6.97 -17.06
CA VAL A 142 -1.26 -7.43 -16.65
C VAL A 142 -1.58 -6.91 -15.24
N LYS A 143 -0.56 -6.79 -14.39
CA LYS A 143 -0.69 -6.32 -13.01
C LYS A 143 -0.38 -4.83 -12.84
N ASP A 144 0.04 -4.13 -13.90
CA ASP A 144 0.37 -2.70 -13.83
C ASP A 144 -0.73 -1.88 -13.16
N GLN A 145 -0.35 -1.09 -12.16
CA GLN A 145 -1.25 -0.27 -11.34
C GLN A 145 -0.91 1.22 -11.45
N THR A 146 -0.17 1.61 -12.47
CA THR A 146 0.25 3.00 -12.68
C THR A 146 -0.95 3.93 -12.81
N ASP A 147 -2.03 3.47 -13.46
CA ASP A 147 -3.27 4.25 -13.61
C ASP A 147 -3.91 4.58 -12.26
N PHE A 148 -3.84 3.67 -11.28
CA PHE A 148 -4.37 3.93 -9.93
C PHE A 148 -3.55 4.95 -9.14
N LEU A 149 -2.34 5.26 -9.61
CA LEU A 149 -1.44 6.25 -9.03
C LEU A 149 -1.44 7.59 -9.79
N ALA A 150 -2.22 7.72 -10.86
CA ALA A 150 -2.23 8.90 -11.73
C ALA A 150 -2.63 10.23 -11.03
N GLN A 151 -3.26 10.15 -9.86
CA GLN A 151 -3.69 11.31 -9.07
C GLN A 151 -2.73 11.69 -7.93
N ILE A 152 -1.67 10.92 -7.66
CA ILE A 152 -0.70 11.32 -6.64
C ILE A 152 0.08 12.56 -7.10
N THR A 153 0.42 13.43 -6.16
CA THR A 153 1.18 14.65 -6.45
C THR A 153 2.67 14.36 -6.56
N TYR A 154 3.44 15.28 -7.15
CA TYR A 154 4.89 15.13 -7.24
C TYR A 154 5.58 14.92 -5.87
N PRO A 155 5.26 15.67 -4.80
CA PRO A 155 5.82 15.40 -3.46
C PRO A 155 5.49 14.01 -2.94
N GLN A 156 4.27 13.50 -3.21
CA GLN A 156 3.86 12.15 -2.84
C GLN A 156 4.65 11.09 -3.62
N LEU A 157 4.81 11.29 -4.94
CA LEU A 157 5.63 10.40 -5.77
C LEU A 157 7.10 10.40 -5.32
N HIS A 158 7.64 11.55 -4.93
CA HIS A 158 9.02 11.67 -4.46
C HIS A 158 9.27 10.78 -3.23
N LYS A 159 8.33 10.76 -2.28
CA LYS A 159 8.39 9.89 -1.10
C LYS A 159 8.04 8.42 -1.38
N ALA A 160 7.28 8.14 -2.45
CA ALA A 160 6.80 6.78 -2.73
C ALA A 160 7.93 5.81 -3.07
N LEU A 161 7.81 4.57 -2.57
CA LEU A 161 8.61 3.41 -2.99
C LEU A 161 7.67 2.29 -3.44
N PHE A 162 8.02 1.64 -4.54
CA PHE A 162 7.30 0.52 -5.13
C PHE A 162 8.22 -0.70 -5.25
N PRO A 163 8.47 -1.45 -4.16
CA PRO A 163 9.51 -2.47 -4.11
C PRO A 163 9.29 -3.68 -5.02
N ILE A 164 8.06 -3.83 -5.57
CA ILE A 164 7.67 -4.99 -6.39
C ILE A 164 7.40 -4.64 -7.86
N GLY A 165 7.53 -3.38 -8.26
CA GLY A 165 7.19 -2.95 -9.61
C GLY A 165 8.09 -3.51 -10.72
N ASP A 166 9.25 -4.06 -10.36
CA ASP A 166 10.20 -4.74 -11.24
C ASP A 166 9.96 -6.27 -11.34
N LEU A 167 8.90 -6.79 -10.69
CA LEU A 167 8.62 -8.23 -10.64
C LEU A 167 7.36 -8.59 -11.44
N PRO A 168 7.41 -9.66 -12.24
CA PRO A 168 6.20 -10.31 -12.72
C PRO A 168 5.51 -11.05 -11.57
N LYS A 169 4.18 -11.20 -11.63
CA LYS A 169 3.37 -11.84 -10.57
C LYS A 169 3.84 -13.25 -10.20
N GLU A 170 4.26 -14.03 -11.18
CA GLU A 170 4.78 -15.39 -10.94
C GLU A 170 6.04 -15.37 -10.07
N ARG A 171 6.96 -14.43 -10.33
CA ARG A 171 8.18 -14.30 -9.51
C ARG A 171 7.84 -13.81 -8.10
N LEU A 172 6.89 -12.90 -7.98
CA LEU A 172 6.40 -12.43 -6.69
C LEU A 172 5.84 -13.59 -5.85
N ARG A 173 5.02 -14.47 -6.45
CA ARG A 173 4.50 -15.67 -5.78
C ARG A 173 5.63 -16.62 -5.34
N ALA A 174 6.63 -16.84 -6.21
CA ALA A 174 7.78 -17.66 -5.87
C ALA A 174 8.55 -17.09 -4.65
N ILE A 175 8.78 -15.78 -4.58
CA ILE A 175 9.39 -15.13 -3.41
C ILE A 175 8.56 -15.35 -2.15
N ALA A 176 7.23 -15.25 -2.25
CA ALA A 176 6.35 -15.47 -1.11
C ALA A 176 6.47 -16.92 -0.57
N GLU A 177 6.60 -17.91 -1.46
CA GLU A 177 6.82 -19.32 -1.10
C GLU A 177 8.23 -19.57 -0.54
N GLU A 178 9.27 -19.07 -1.18
CA GLU A 178 10.68 -19.17 -0.74
C GLU A 178 10.86 -18.64 0.69
N HIS A 179 10.17 -17.55 1.01
CA HIS A 179 10.19 -16.93 2.34
C HIS A 179 9.13 -17.50 3.30
N HIS A 180 8.37 -18.51 2.89
CA HIS A 180 7.29 -19.13 3.69
C HIS A 180 6.35 -18.08 4.29
N LEU A 181 5.91 -17.13 3.45
CA LEU A 181 4.96 -16.11 3.89
C LEU A 181 3.57 -16.73 4.09
N VAL A 182 2.90 -16.35 5.16
CA VAL A 182 1.52 -16.79 5.44
C VAL A 182 0.55 -16.38 4.32
N THR A 183 0.94 -15.41 3.51
CA THR A 183 0.18 -14.87 2.38
C THR A 183 0.46 -15.54 1.04
N ALA A 184 1.38 -16.54 0.96
CA ALA A 184 1.84 -17.12 -0.31
C ALA A 184 0.71 -17.69 -1.17
N HIS A 185 -0.31 -18.29 -0.55
CA HIS A 185 -1.46 -18.92 -1.22
C HIS A 185 -2.75 -18.10 -1.11
N ARG A 186 -2.66 -16.85 -0.67
CA ARG A 186 -3.81 -15.94 -0.62
C ARG A 186 -4.19 -15.47 -2.02
N ASP A 187 -5.50 -15.40 -2.28
CA ASP A 187 -6.02 -14.78 -3.51
C ASP A 187 -5.71 -13.26 -3.52
N ASP A 188 -5.68 -12.71 -4.74
CA ASP A 188 -5.44 -11.27 -4.96
C ASP A 188 -6.70 -10.46 -4.73
#